data_d90f9f4cf5ed4eac3c6eb9d1d76b445d
#
_entry.id   d90f9f4cf5ed4eac3c6eb9d1d76b445d
#
_cell.length_a   1.000
_cell.length_b   1.000
_cell.length_c   1.000
_cell.angle_alpha   90.00
_cell.angle_beta   90.00
_cell.angle_gamma   90.00
#
_symmetry.space_group_name_H-M   'P 1'
#
loop_
_entity.id
_entity.type
_entity.pdbx_description
1 polymer ?
#
loop_
_entity_poly.entity_id
_entity_poly.type
_entity_poly.pdbx_seq_one_letter_code
_entity_poly.pdbx_strand_id
1 'polypeptide(L)'
;MRYGKRNLEAALSSCFCSRFHHIRLTNLLTMDTIRNFNDLTARLKQAGGRKRVAMACPADPHTEYVVRRALDEGIADFILVCAGQPAPEFAALCRQYPGHAEALTEADADSTARRAVELVRTGHADILMKGTLNTDNLLHAVLDKEHGLLEPGRVLSHVTATFIPAYGKMLVFADAAVIPRPTLEQFDAILCYAAGVSRRLGVERPAVALVNFTEKVNSKFPHSIYYEELKRRAAEGRYGDICVDGPMDVKTALDTESGLIKGIASPVAGNADVLIFPNIESGNVFYKTITLFASAETAGMLCGTTAPVVVASRADSCESKFYSLAMACC
;
A
#
# COMPACT_ATOMS: atom_id res chain seq x y z
N MET A 1 -29.45 3.02 33.79
CA MET A 1 -28.65 3.43 32.62
C MET A 1 -27.21 2.94 32.77
N ARG A 2 -26.93 1.66 32.49
CA ARG A 2 -25.59 1.04 32.46
C ARG A 2 -25.63 -0.22 31.58
N TYR A 3 -25.94 -0.02 30.26
CA TYR A 3 -25.92 -1.12 29.27
C TYR A 3 -25.54 -0.53 27.90
N GLY A 4 -24.33 -0.09 27.69
CA GLY A 4 -23.96 0.50 26.41
C GLY A 4 -22.47 0.42 26.05
N LYS A 5 -21.61 -0.02 26.96
CA LYS A 5 -20.15 0.00 26.71
C LYS A 5 -19.50 -1.35 26.42
N ARG A 6 -20.18 -2.48 26.65
CA ARG A 6 -19.58 -3.82 26.46
C ARG A 6 -19.67 -4.38 25.03
N ASN A 7 -20.55 -3.85 24.17
CA ASN A 7 -20.71 -4.38 22.81
C ASN A 7 -19.82 -3.67 21.77
N LEU A 8 -19.19 -2.53 22.10
CA LEU A 8 -18.28 -1.86 21.17
C LEU A 8 -16.88 -2.51 21.12
N GLU A 9 -16.43 -3.08 22.24
CA GLU A 9 -15.11 -3.73 22.30
C GLU A 9 -15.09 -5.11 21.62
N ALA A 10 -16.22 -5.82 21.59
CA ALA A 10 -16.30 -7.13 20.92
C ALA A 10 -16.37 -7.02 19.39
N ALA A 11 -16.92 -5.94 18.84
CA ALA A 11 -16.99 -5.71 17.41
C ALA A 11 -15.64 -5.24 16.80
N LEU A 12 -14.78 -4.62 17.61
CA LEU A 12 -13.46 -4.15 17.19
C LEU A 12 -12.40 -5.27 17.18
N SER A 13 -12.68 -6.39 17.84
CA SER A 13 -11.74 -7.52 17.95
C SER A 13 -11.65 -8.41 16.70
N SER A 14 -12.58 -8.31 15.75
CA SER A 14 -12.59 -9.13 14.53
C SER A 14 -12.07 -8.43 13.30
N CYS A 15 -11.80 -7.14 13.34
CA CYS A 15 -11.28 -6.37 12.23
C CYS A 15 -9.80 -6.06 12.46
N PHE A 16 -8.96 -6.29 11.48
CA PHE A 16 -7.50 -6.09 11.44
C PHE A 16 -6.99 -4.72 11.91
N CYS A 17 -7.88 -3.84 12.34
CA CYS A 17 -7.57 -2.53 12.89
C CYS A 17 -6.97 -2.58 14.30
N SER A 18 -7.11 -3.69 15.06
CA SER A 18 -6.79 -3.68 16.49
C SER A 18 -5.31 -3.94 16.86
N ARG A 19 -4.48 -4.49 15.96
CA ARG A 19 -3.03 -4.68 16.23
C ARG A 19 -2.17 -3.47 15.91
N PHE A 20 -2.70 -2.49 15.13
CA PHE A 20 -2.02 -1.21 14.91
C PHE A 20 -2.37 -0.13 15.97
N HIS A 21 -3.19 -0.46 17.00
CA HIS A 21 -3.70 0.50 17.99
C HIS A 21 -2.85 0.60 19.27
N HIS A 22 -1.68 -0.02 19.36
CA HIS A 22 -0.78 0.13 20.52
C HIS A 22 0.38 1.09 20.31
N ILE A 23 0.28 2.01 19.36
CA ILE A 23 1.09 3.23 19.38
C ILE A 23 0.36 4.22 20.27
N ARG A 24 0.98 4.55 21.39
CA ARG A 24 0.51 5.44 22.45
C ARG A 24 -0.25 6.65 21.91
N LEU A 25 -1.49 6.83 22.41
CA LEU A 25 -2.27 8.08 22.39
C LEU A 25 -1.53 9.18 23.18
N THR A 26 -0.43 9.68 22.64
CA THR A 26 0.23 10.90 23.12
C THR A 26 0.66 11.69 21.90
N ASN A 27 -0.08 12.73 21.62
CA ASN A 27 -0.02 13.72 20.56
C ASN A 27 -1.00 13.46 19.39
N LEU A 28 -2.29 13.65 19.62
CA LEU A 28 -3.23 14.09 18.60
C LEU A 28 -2.93 15.57 18.26
N LEU A 29 -1.78 15.82 17.65
CA LEU A 29 -1.64 16.92 16.72
C LEU A 29 -2.41 16.49 15.48
N THR A 30 -3.35 17.28 14.99
CA THR A 30 -3.99 17.12 13.68
C THR A 30 -2.90 16.81 12.68
N MET A 31 -2.87 15.57 12.18
CA MET A 31 -1.83 15.16 11.26
C MET A 31 -2.14 15.85 9.93
N ASP A 32 -1.32 16.82 9.53
CA ASP A 32 -1.49 17.49 8.24
C ASP A 32 -1.57 16.45 7.12
N THR A 33 -2.57 16.60 6.25
CA THR A 33 -2.78 15.70 5.12
C THR A 33 -1.58 15.78 4.18
N ILE A 34 -0.99 14.63 3.84
CA ILE A 34 0.08 14.50 2.86
C ILE A 34 -0.51 14.75 1.48
N ARG A 35 -0.04 15.80 0.79
CA ARG A 35 -0.56 16.23 -0.51
C ARG A 35 0.18 15.61 -1.69
N ASN A 36 1.46 15.27 -1.49
CA ASN A 36 2.35 14.69 -2.48
C ASN A 36 3.46 13.88 -1.80
N PHE A 37 4.31 13.22 -2.57
CA PHE A 37 5.38 12.37 -2.01
C PHE A 37 6.52 13.18 -1.34
N ASN A 38 6.69 14.46 -1.66
CA ASN A 38 7.66 15.31 -0.95
C ASN A 38 7.19 15.60 0.48
N ASP A 39 5.88 15.83 0.67
CA ASP A 39 5.30 15.97 2.01
C ASP A 39 5.48 14.67 2.83
N LEU A 40 5.28 13.50 2.19
CA LEU A 40 5.49 12.20 2.83
C LEU A 40 6.93 12.04 3.32
N THR A 41 7.90 12.32 2.46
CA THR A 41 9.33 12.20 2.82
C THR A 41 9.74 13.21 3.88
N ALA A 42 9.26 14.46 3.79
CA ALA A 42 9.50 15.49 4.79
C ALA A 42 8.97 15.07 6.17
N ARG A 43 7.76 14.50 6.21
CA ARG A 43 7.15 13.99 7.44
C ARG A 43 7.94 12.84 8.07
N LEU A 44 8.42 11.87 7.26
CA LEU A 44 9.25 10.78 7.75
C LEU A 44 10.57 11.29 8.36
N LYS A 45 11.23 12.25 7.71
CA LYS A 45 12.42 12.91 8.24
C LYS A 45 12.18 13.59 9.58
N GLN A 46 11.06 14.31 9.70
CA GLN A 46 10.70 15.02 10.94
C GLN A 46 10.37 14.04 12.09
N ALA A 47 9.75 12.89 11.77
CA ALA A 47 9.42 11.87 12.76
C ALA A 47 10.67 11.22 13.39
N GLY A 48 11.82 11.21 12.70
CA GLY A 48 13.12 10.77 13.21
C GLY A 48 13.23 9.26 13.49
N GLY A 49 12.18 8.48 13.22
CA GLY A 49 12.18 7.03 13.40
C GLY A 49 12.59 6.30 12.13
N ARG A 50 13.71 5.54 12.16
CA ARG A 50 14.11 4.70 11.03
C ARG A 50 13.40 3.36 11.08
N LYS A 51 12.91 2.88 9.92
CA LYS A 51 12.45 1.51 9.76
C LYS A 51 13.56 0.63 9.25
N ARG A 52 13.63 -0.60 9.71
CA ARG A 52 14.63 -1.57 9.25
C ARG A 52 14.06 -2.38 8.08
N VAL A 53 14.75 -2.35 6.95
CA VAL A 53 14.33 -2.95 5.69
C VAL A 53 15.18 -4.16 5.37
N ALA A 54 14.57 -5.34 5.24
CA ALA A 54 15.22 -6.50 4.62
C ALA A 54 15.04 -6.41 3.10
N MET A 55 16.13 -6.16 2.38
CA MET A 55 16.12 -6.04 0.93
C MET A 55 16.70 -7.30 0.28
N ALA A 56 15.88 -7.99 -0.53
CA ALA A 56 16.27 -9.23 -1.19
C ALA A 56 16.91 -8.98 -2.57
N CYS A 57 18.15 -9.45 -2.77
CA CYS A 57 18.94 -9.31 -4.00
C CYS A 57 19.10 -7.85 -4.47
N PRO A 58 19.73 -6.94 -3.70
CA PRO A 58 20.11 -5.64 -4.20
C PRO A 58 21.28 -5.79 -5.19
N ALA A 59 21.10 -5.42 -6.47
CA ALA A 59 22.13 -5.63 -7.48
C ALA A 59 22.08 -4.68 -8.70
N ASP A 60 21.28 -3.60 -8.66
CA ASP A 60 21.17 -2.66 -9.78
C ASP A 60 21.27 -1.20 -9.31
N PRO A 61 21.57 -0.24 -10.22
CA PRO A 61 21.68 1.17 -9.88
C PRO A 61 20.40 1.80 -9.31
N HIS A 62 19.22 1.31 -9.71
CA HIS A 62 17.97 1.80 -9.16
C HIS A 62 17.81 1.41 -7.70
N THR A 63 18.17 0.18 -7.36
CA THR A 63 18.16 -0.32 -5.98
C THR A 63 19.18 0.43 -5.12
N GLU A 64 20.39 0.65 -5.67
CA GLU A 64 21.44 1.43 -5.01
C GLU A 64 20.97 2.86 -4.72
N TYR A 65 20.34 3.54 -5.68
CA TYR A 65 19.75 4.86 -5.49
C TYR A 65 18.76 4.90 -4.31
N VAL A 66 17.86 3.91 -4.24
CA VAL A 66 16.86 3.84 -3.16
C VAL A 66 17.53 3.68 -1.79
N VAL A 67 18.49 2.75 -1.68
CA VAL A 67 19.21 2.50 -0.42
C VAL A 67 19.97 3.74 0.01
N ARG A 68 20.78 4.33 -0.88
CA ARG A 68 21.56 5.54 -0.60
C ARG A 68 20.69 6.69 -0.15
N ARG A 69 19.64 6.99 -0.92
CA ARG A 69 18.73 8.10 -0.61
C ARG A 69 18.02 7.90 0.72
N ALA A 70 17.54 6.70 1.03
CA ALA A 70 16.87 6.43 2.31
C ALA A 70 17.82 6.52 3.51
N LEU A 71 19.09 6.14 3.32
CA LEU A 71 20.15 6.30 4.33
C LEU A 71 20.51 7.77 4.55
N ASP A 72 20.74 8.53 3.46
CA ASP A 72 21.04 9.97 3.48
C ASP A 72 19.93 10.78 4.15
N GLU A 73 18.69 10.45 3.81
CA GLU A 73 17.50 11.13 4.34
C GLU A 73 17.11 10.66 5.75
N GLY A 74 17.75 9.62 6.28
CA GLY A 74 17.50 9.11 7.64
C GLY A 74 16.13 8.40 7.78
N ILE A 75 15.57 7.88 6.68
CA ILE A 75 14.25 7.26 6.66
C ILE A 75 14.29 5.78 7.03
N ALA A 76 15.33 5.05 6.59
CA ALA A 76 15.42 3.62 6.81
C ALA A 76 16.86 3.14 7.04
N ASP A 77 16.98 2.01 7.74
CA ASP A 77 18.18 1.20 7.86
C ASP A 77 18.00 -0.09 7.04
N PHE A 78 19.11 -0.71 6.60
CA PHE A 78 19.02 -1.83 5.66
C PHE A 78 19.78 -3.08 6.10
N ILE A 79 19.15 -4.24 5.91
CA ILE A 79 19.78 -5.55 5.83
C ILE A 79 19.71 -5.96 4.35
N LEU A 80 20.85 -5.88 3.66
CA LEU A 80 21.00 -6.20 2.25
C LEU A 80 21.30 -7.70 2.11
N VAL A 81 20.29 -8.50 1.74
CA VAL A 81 20.47 -9.95 1.58
C VAL A 81 20.87 -10.23 0.13
N CYS A 82 22.13 -10.61 -0.10
CA CYS A 82 22.76 -10.72 -1.40
C CYS A 82 22.88 -12.20 -1.83
N ALA A 83 22.64 -12.48 -3.10
CA ALA A 83 22.97 -13.78 -3.70
C ALA A 83 24.46 -13.79 -4.07
N GLY A 84 25.29 -14.35 -3.20
CA GLY A 84 26.76 -14.23 -3.30
C GLY A 84 27.27 -12.95 -2.64
N GLN A 85 28.52 -12.59 -2.94
CA GLN A 85 29.13 -11.39 -2.37
C GLN A 85 28.38 -10.13 -2.79
N PRO A 86 28.21 -9.15 -1.89
CA PRO A 86 27.58 -7.88 -2.25
C PRO A 86 28.39 -7.17 -3.34
N ALA A 87 27.68 -6.58 -4.31
CA ALA A 87 28.32 -5.77 -5.34
C ALA A 87 29.07 -4.59 -4.70
N PRO A 88 30.16 -4.10 -5.34
CA PRO A 88 31.06 -3.10 -4.74
C PRO A 88 30.36 -1.85 -4.21
N GLU A 89 29.33 -1.36 -4.89
CA GLU A 89 28.51 -0.21 -4.50
C GLU A 89 27.76 -0.45 -3.19
N PHE A 90 27.16 -1.63 -3.00
CA PHE A 90 26.47 -1.98 -1.76
C PHE A 90 27.46 -2.25 -0.60
N ALA A 91 28.58 -2.87 -0.90
CA ALA A 91 29.65 -3.00 0.09
C ALA A 91 30.22 -1.63 0.52
N ALA A 92 30.27 -0.66 -0.38
CA ALA A 92 30.63 0.73 -0.07
C ALA A 92 29.60 1.40 0.83
N LEU A 93 28.30 1.22 0.57
CA LEU A 93 27.23 1.74 1.42
C LEU A 93 27.31 1.19 2.86
N CYS A 94 27.55 -0.11 3.04
CA CYS A 94 27.73 -0.69 4.37
C CYS A 94 28.93 -0.09 5.13
N ARG A 95 30.02 0.25 4.43
CA ARG A 95 31.15 0.94 5.04
C ARG A 95 30.88 2.42 5.35
N GLN A 96 30.11 3.09 4.49
CA GLN A 96 29.77 4.51 4.62
C GLN A 96 28.76 4.76 5.75
N TYR A 97 27.85 3.82 5.98
CA TYR A 97 26.76 3.94 6.99
C TYR A 97 26.84 2.81 8.03
N PRO A 98 27.91 2.76 8.86
CA PRO A 98 28.07 1.71 9.86
C PRO A 98 26.94 1.75 10.88
N GLY A 99 26.33 0.58 11.15
CA GLY A 99 25.17 0.46 12.04
C GLY A 99 23.81 0.77 11.37
N HIS A 100 23.79 1.33 10.15
CA HIS A 100 22.59 1.64 9.38
C HIS A 100 22.44 0.78 8.13
N ALA A 101 23.50 0.18 7.63
CA ALA A 101 23.47 -0.77 6.52
C ALA A 101 24.43 -1.93 6.81
N GLU A 102 23.92 -3.15 6.62
CA GLU A 102 24.70 -4.38 6.69
C GLU A 102 24.36 -5.32 5.55
N ALA A 103 25.28 -6.18 5.15
CA ALA A 103 25.09 -7.15 4.08
C ALA A 103 25.16 -8.58 4.63
N LEU A 104 24.20 -9.41 4.22
CA LEU A 104 24.19 -10.85 4.44
C LEU A 104 24.34 -11.56 3.10
N THR A 105 25.06 -12.68 3.07
CA THR A 105 25.32 -13.46 1.85
C THR A 105 24.58 -14.78 1.90
N GLU A 106 23.83 -15.07 0.84
CA GLU A 106 23.13 -16.31 0.61
C GLU A 106 23.62 -16.98 -0.70
N ALA A 107 23.31 -18.27 -0.88
CA ALA A 107 23.84 -19.05 -2.00
C ALA A 107 23.20 -18.63 -3.35
N ASP A 108 21.91 -18.29 -3.35
CA ASP A 108 21.11 -18.03 -4.54
C ASP A 108 19.93 -17.09 -4.27
N ALA A 109 19.16 -16.78 -5.31
CA ALA A 109 18.00 -15.87 -5.21
C ALA A 109 16.88 -16.42 -4.31
N ASP A 110 16.65 -17.75 -4.30
CA ASP A 110 15.59 -18.35 -3.50
C ASP A 110 15.93 -18.35 -2.01
N SER A 111 17.17 -18.68 -1.64
CA SER A 111 17.65 -18.58 -0.26
C SER A 111 17.67 -17.13 0.20
N THR A 112 18.03 -16.19 -0.68
CA THR A 112 17.95 -14.74 -0.41
C THR A 112 16.52 -14.30 -0.09
N ALA A 113 15.54 -14.73 -0.89
CA ALA A 113 14.13 -14.42 -0.66
C ALA A 113 13.64 -14.97 0.70
N ARG A 114 13.93 -16.25 0.98
CA ARG A 114 13.58 -16.89 2.25
C ARG A 114 14.22 -16.20 3.44
N ARG A 115 15.51 -15.86 3.35
CA ARG A 115 16.24 -15.16 4.42
C ARG A 115 15.66 -13.78 4.68
N ALA A 116 15.35 -13.01 3.64
CA ALA A 116 14.74 -11.69 3.79
C ALA A 116 13.35 -11.76 4.44
N VAL A 117 12.53 -12.75 4.04
CA VAL A 117 11.22 -13.04 4.68
C VAL A 117 11.39 -13.44 6.14
N GLU A 118 12.35 -14.31 6.47
CA GLU A 118 12.63 -14.73 7.85
C GLU A 118 13.01 -13.55 8.73
N LEU A 119 13.86 -12.64 8.27
CA LEU A 119 14.25 -11.43 9.02
C LEU A 119 13.03 -10.57 9.40
N VAL A 120 12.08 -10.42 8.48
CA VAL A 120 10.84 -9.68 8.74
C VAL A 120 9.93 -10.46 9.69
N ARG A 121 9.73 -11.75 9.45
CA ARG A 121 8.87 -12.61 10.27
C ARG A 121 9.33 -12.69 11.72
N THR A 122 10.64 -12.68 11.96
CA THR A 122 11.24 -12.75 13.30
C THR A 122 11.44 -11.39 13.96
N GLY A 123 11.02 -10.29 13.30
CA GLY A 123 11.10 -8.92 13.85
C GLY A 123 12.51 -8.29 13.79
N HIS A 124 13.44 -8.89 13.03
CA HIS A 124 14.75 -8.29 12.77
C HIS A 124 14.69 -7.18 11.72
N ALA A 125 13.62 -7.15 10.93
CA ALA A 125 13.28 -6.07 10.01
C ALA A 125 11.79 -5.76 10.07
N ASP A 126 11.41 -4.50 9.76
CA ASP A 126 10.03 -4.02 9.77
C ASP A 126 9.37 -4.16 8.39
N ILE A 127 10.15 -4.15 7.32
CA ILE A 127 9.70 -4.07 5.92
C ILE A 127 10.49 -5.06 5.08
N LEU A 128 9.79 -5.77 4.18
CA LEU A 128 10.41 -6.55 3.12
C LEU A 128 10.44 -5.72 1.84
N MET A 129 11.61 -5.61 1.18
CA MET A 129 11.71 -4.96 -0.12
C MET A 129 12.39 -5.85 -1.14
N LYS A 130 11.80 -5.90 -2.35
CA LYS A 130 12.36 -6.60 -3.50
C LYS A 130 13.48 -5.78 -4.15
N GLY A 131 14.64 -6.36 -4.38
CA GLY A 131 15.66 -5.86 -5.28
C GLY A 131 15.47 -6.39 -6.71
N THR A 132 16.48 -7.04 -7.27
CA THR A 132 16.48 -7.50 -8.67
C THR A 132 15.93 -8.89 -8.91
N LEU A 133 15.70 -9.70 -7.85
CA LEU A 133 15.14 -11.05 -8.02
C LEU A 133 13.76 -11.02 -8.71
N ASN A 134 13.36 -12.16 -9.31
CA ASN A 134 12.04 -12.28 -9.90
C ASN A 134 10.96 -12.14 -8.84
N THR A 135 9.84 -11.53 -9.23
CA THR A 135 8.70 -11.34 -8.32
C THR A 135 8.14 -12.66 -7.81
N ASP A 136 8.09 -13.68 -8.66
CA ASP A 136 7.59 -15.01 -8.30
C ASP A 136 8.43 -15.66 -7.18
N ASN A 137 9.78 -15.57 -7.23
CA ASN A 137 10.64 -16.07 -6.16
C ASN A 137 10.32 -15.42 -4.80
N LEU A 138 10.15 -14.08 -4.80
CA LEU A 138 9.78 -13.38 -3.57
C LEU A 138 8.38 -13.76 -3.10
N LEU A 139 7.39 -13.78 -4.00
CA LEU A 139 6.02 -14.14 -3.66
C LEU A 139 5.91 -15.58 -3.15
N HIS A 140 6.66 -16.54 -3.70
CA HIS A 140 6.72 -17.90 -3.15
C HIS A 140 7.16 -17.91 -1.69
N ALA A 141 8.20 -17.15 -1.34
CA ALA A 141 8.67 -17.05 0.03
C ALA A 141 7.68 -16.30 0.95
N VAL A 142 7.03 -15.22 0.46
CA VAL A 142 6.02 -14.45 1.21
C VAL A 142 4.76 -15.27 1.48
N LEU A 143 4.36 -16.12 0.52
CA LEU A 143 3.14 -16.94 0.58
C LEU A 143 3.37 -18.33 1.20
N ASP A 144 4.58 -18.66 1.61
CA ASP A 144 4.87 -19.92 2.29
C ASP A 144 3.97 -20.06 3.52
N LYS A 145 3.34 -21.23 3.69
CA LYS A 145 2.34 -21.45 4.73
C LYS A 145 2.92 -21.51 6.15
N GLU A 146 4.18 -21.91 6.29
CA GLU A 146 4.84 -22.10 7.59
C GLU A 146 5.80 -20.93 7.92
N HIS A 147 6.48 -20.42 6.90
CA HIS A 147 7.57 -19.45 7.06
C HIS A 147 7.33 -18.11 6.38
N GLY A 148 6.18 -17.94 5.69
CA GLY A 148 5.85 -16.71 4.98
C GLY A 148 5.31 -15.59 5.88
N LEU A 149 4.81 -14.54 5.23
CA LEU A 149 4.28 -13.34 5.87
C LEU A 149 2.75 -13.22 5.73
N LEU A 150 2.10 -14.09 4.96
CA LEU A 150 0.65 -14.09 4.81
C LEU A 150 0.01 -15.08 5.77
N GLU A 151 -0.72 -14.58 6.76
CA GLU A 151 -1.46 -15.43 7.72
C GLU A 151 -2.58 -16.20 7.01
N PRO A 152 -2.92 -17.43 7.46
CA PRO A 152 -4.02 -18.20 6.90
C PRO A 152 -5.34 -17.44 6.88
N GLY A 153 -6.04 -17.49 5.75
CA GLY A 153 -7.32 -16.80 5.56
C GLY A 153 -7.21 -15.31 5.24
N ARG A 154 -6.00 -14.75 5.18
CA ARG A 154 -5.79 -13.37 4.76
C ARG A 154 -5.77 -13.24 3.25
N VAL A 155 -6.19 -12.08 2.78
CA VAL A 155 -6.17 -11.70 1.36
C VAL A 155 -4.92 -10.88 1.09
N LEU A 156 -4.11 -11.30 0.12
CA LEU A 156 -3.02 -10.48 -0.41
C LEU A 156 -3.57 -9.55 -1.48
N SER A 157 -3.26 -8.26 -1.41
CA SER A 157 -3.65 -7.27 -2.41
C SER A 157 -2.55 -6.24 -2.63
N HIS A 158 -2.53 -5.62 -3.80
CA HIS A 158 -1.61 -4.53 -4.12
C HIS A 158 -2.32 -3.19 -4.01
N VAL A 159 -1.81 -2.33 -3.15
CA VAL A 159 -2.31 -0.96 -2.98
C VAL A 159 -1.29 0.03 -3.50
N THR A 160 -1.75 0.94 -4.35
CA THR A 160 -0.92 2.01 -4.93
C THR A 160 -1.43 3.37 -4.45
N ALA A 161 -0.52 4.19 -3.94
CA ALA A 161 -0.74 5.62 -3.79
C ALA A 161 -0.16 6.34 -5.01
N THR A 162 -0.80 7.40 -5.46
CA THR A 162 -0.35 8.20 -6.59
C THR A 162 -0.61 9.68 -6.37
N PHE A 163 0.29 10.52 -6.88
CA PHE A 163 0.05 11.93 -7.04
C PHE A 163 -0.04 12.23 -8.53
N ILE A 164 -1.22 12.70 -8.97
CA ILE A 164 -1.48 13.13 -10.34
C ILE A 164 -1.57 14.66 -10.31
N PRO A 165 -0.65 15.42 -10.94
CA PRO A 165 -0.63 16.87 -10.87
C PRO A 165 -1.96 17.53 -11.22
N ALA A 166 -2.65 17.03 -12.25
CA ALA A 166 -3.97 17.53 -12.65
C ALA A 166 -5.08 17.29 -11.61
N TYR A 167 -4.93 16.30 -10.73
CA TYR A 167 -5.89 16.03 -9.65
C TYR A 167 -5.56 16.81 -8.38
N GLY A 168 -4.29 17.12 -8.14
CA GLY A 168 -3.82 18.04 -7.10
C GLY A 168 -3.83 17.51 -5.67
N LYS A 169 -4.14 16.22 -5.44
CA LYS A 169 -4.04 15.54 -4.15
C LYS A 169 -3.58 14.09 -4.30
N MET A 170 -3.19 13.47 -3.20
CA MET A 170 -2.90 12.03 -3.18
C MET A 170 -4.16 11.24 -3.47
N LEU A 171 -4.03 10.21 -4.30
CA LEU A 171 -5.06 9.26 -4.64
C LEU A 171 -4.54 7.85 -4.36
N VAL A 172 -5.34 7.02 -3.71
CA VAL A 172 -5.02 5.61 -3.48
C VAL A 172 -5.87 4.76 -4.40
N PHE A 173 -5.34 3.67 -4.93
CA PHE A 173 -6.15 2.73 -5.70
C PHE A 173 -5.70 1.27 -5.53
N ALA A 174 -6.62 0.35 -5.73
CA ALA A 174 -6.42 -1.09 -5.63
C ALA A 174 -7.53 -1.87 -6.38
N ASP A 175 -7.32 -3.11 -6.81
CA ASP A 175 -6.09 -3.85 -6.99
C ASP A 175 -5.62 -3.70 -8.44
N ALA A 176 -4.32 -3.59 -8.65
CA ALA A 176 -3.75 -3.39 -9.99
C ALA A 176 -2.71 -4.46 -10.37
N ALA A 177 -2.43 -5.45 -9.47
CA ALA A 177 -1.29 -6.35 -9.67
C ALA A 177 -1.41 -7.76 -9.08
N VAL A 178 -2.42 -8.08 -8.27
CA VAL A 178 -2.48 -9.35 -7.52
C VAL A 178 -3.76 -10.13 -7.78
N ILE A 179 -4.95 -9.52 -7.63
CA ILE A 179 -6.21 -10.24 -7.66
C ILE A 179 -6.92 -10.04 -9.00
N PRO A 180 -7.01 -11.09 -9.85
CA PRO A 180 -7.61 -10.94 -11.18
C PRO A 180 -9.08 -10.49 -11.14
N ARG A 181 -9.91 -11.18 -10.37
CA ARG A 181 -11.34 -10.89 -10.21
C ARG A 181 -11.73 -11.11 -8.76
N PRO A 182 -11.80 -10.05 -7.95
CA PRO A 182 -12.08 -10.17 -6.53
C PRO A 182 -13.47 -10.75 -6.23
N THR A 183 -13.56 -11.64 -5.24
CA THR A 183 -14.82 -12.02 -4.59
C THR A 183 -15.29 -10.90 -3.66
N LEU A 184 -16.47 -11.02 -3.09
CA LEU A 184 -16.96 -10.05 -2.10
C LEU A 184 -16.03 -9.91 -0.89
N GLU A 185 -15.49 -11.03 -0.38
CA GLU A 185 -14.58 -11.06 0.76
C GLU A 185 -13.22 -10.42 0.39
N GLN A 186 -12.77 -10.62 -0.85
CA GLN A 186 -11.56 -9.98 -1.34
C GLN A 186 -11.77 -8.47 -1.52
N PHE A 187 -12.90 -8.02 -2.05
CA PHE A 187 -13.24 -6.59 -2.10
C PHE A 187 -13.30 -5.97 -0.71
N ASP A 188 -13.87 -6.65 0.29
CA ASP A 188 -13.91 -6.21 1.68
C ASP A 188 -12.48 -5.95 2.22
N ALA A 189 -11.56 -6.87 1.97
CA ALA A 189 -10.16 -6.73 2.36
C ALA A 189 -9.44 -5.61 1.59
N ILE A 190 -9.59 -5.56 0.25
CA ILE A 190 -9.01 -4.52 -0.61
C ILE A 190 -9.44 -3.12 -0.12
N LEU A 191 -10.73 -2.93 0.16
CA LEU A 191 -11.27 -1.68 0.66
C LEU A 191 -10.64 -1.30 2.01
N CYS A 192 -10.57 -2.23 2.95
CA CYS A 192 -9.91 -2.02 4.25
C CYS A 192 -8.46 -1.56 4.08
N TYR A 193 -7.69 -2.23 3.20
CA TYR A 193 -6.28 -1.91 2.98
C TYR A 193 -6.10 -0.54 2.33
N ALA A 194 -6.84 -0.25 1.27
CA ALA A 194 -6.75 1.01 0.56
C ALA A 194 -7.16 2.20 1.43
N ALA A 195 -8.27 2.07 2.19
CA ALA A 195 -8.68 3.07 3.16
C ALA A 195 -7.65 3.25 4.30
N GLY A 196 -7.04 2.16 4.75
CA GLY A 196 -5.95 2.20 5.74
C GLY A 196 -4.73 2.95 5.24
N VAL A 197 -4.34 2.77 3.97
CA VAL A 197 -3.25 3.54 3.34
C VAL A 197 -3.64 5.02 3.24
N SER A 198 -4.84 5.33 2.79
CA SER A 198 -5.33 6.72 2.70
C SER A 198 -5.30 7.43 4.06
N ARG A 199 -5.69 6.74 5.15
CA ARG A 199 -5.61 7.30 6.51
C ARG A 199 -4.17 7.55 6.96
N ARG A 200 -3.23 6.66 6.64
CA ARG A 200 -1.80 6.89 6.93
C ARG A 200 -1.24 8.10 6.19
N LEU A 201 -1.81 8.42 5.02
CA LEU A 201 -1.52 9.66 4.29
C LEU A 201 -2.23 10.90 4.87
N GLY A 202 -2.94 10.77 6.00
CA GLY A 202 -3.56 11.87 6.73
C GLY A 202 -5.00 12.19 6.32
N VAL A 203 -5.67 11.32 5.55
CA VAL A 203 -7.09 11.48 5.23
C VAL A 203 -7.91 10.84 6.35
N GLU A 204 -8.50 11.64 7.23
CA GLU A 204 -9.25 11.13 8.38
C GLU A 204 -10.47 10.31 7.96
N ARG A 205 -11.23 10.80 6.98
CA ARG A 205 -12.44 10.18 6.44
C ARG A 205 -12.31 9.94 4.93
N PRO A 206 -11.71 8.83 4.50
CA PRO A 206 -11.50 8.54 3.09
C PRO A 206 -12.81 8.46 2.29
N ALA A 207 -12.87 9.16 1.16
CA ALA A 207 -13.91 9.05 0.16
C ALA A 207 -13.53 7.95 -0.84
N VAL A 208 -14.25 6.83 -0.84
CA VAL A 208 -13.95 5.62 -1.63
C VAL A 208 -14.95 5.45 -2.76
N ALA A 209 -14.47 5.50 -3.99
CA ALA A 209 -15.24 5.20 -5.19
C ALA A 209 -15.09 3.73 -5.59
N LEU A 210 -16.22 3.03 -5.73
CA LEU A 210 -16.29 1.68 -6.28
C LEU A 210 -16.42 1.79 -7.79
N VAL A 211 -15.32 1.52 -8.51
CA VAL A 211 -15.20 1.84 -9.94
C VAL A 211 -15.96 0.85 -10.82
N ASN A 212 -16.73 1.39 -11.74
CA ASN A 212 -17.40 0.66 -12.81
C ASN A 212 -17.53 1.57 -14.04
N PHE A 213 -17.93 1.03 -15.20
CA PHE A 213 -18.16 1.82 -16.41
C PHE A 213 -19.52 2.55 -16.42
N THR A 214 -20.39 2.26 -15.46
CA THR A 214 -21.75 2.83 -15.32
C THR A 214 -22.15 2.88 -13.85
N GLU A 215 -23.05 3.77 -13.51
CA GLU A 215 -23.60 3.96 -12.17
C GLU A 215 -24.74 2.97 -11.83
N LYS A 216 -25.09 2.10 -12.78
CA LYS A 216 -26.18 1.13 -12.61
C LYS A 216 -25.68 -0.22 -12.18
N VAL A 217 -26.28 -0.77 -11.12
CA VAL A 217 -26.07 -2.16 -10.72
C VAL A 217 -26.68 -3.09 -11.78
N ASN A 218 -25.92 -4.11 -12.21
CA ASN A 218 -26.35 -5.04 -13.24
C ASN A 218 -25.76 -6.43 -12.98
N SER A 219 -26.62 -7.45 -12.97
CA SER A 219 -26.22 -8.85 -12.73
C SER A 219 -25.23 -9.43 -13.75
N LYS A 220 -25.12 -8.84 -14.96
CA LYS A 220 -24.08 -9.18 -15.93
C LYS A 220 -22.66 -8.81 -15.43
N PHE A 221 -22.58 -7.94 -14.44
CA PHE A 221 -21.34 -7.49 -13.79
C PHE A 221 -21.42 -7.78 -12.30
N PRO A 222 -21.10 -9.00 -11.85
CA PRO A 222 -21.29 -9.44 -10.46
C PRO A 222 -20.68 -8.51 -9.41
N HIS A 223 -19.53 -7.89 -9.71
CA HIS A 223 -18.90 -6.91 -8.81
C HIS A 223 -19.82 -5.73 -8.49
N SER A 224 -20.71 -5.31 -9.40
CA SER A 224 -21.65 -4.22 -9.12
C SER A 224 -22.67 -4.58 -8.04
N ILE A 225 -23.01 -5.86 -7.90
CA ILE A 225 -23.86 -6.36 -6.81
C ILE A 225 -23.07 -6.36 -5.49
N TYR A 226 -21.79 -6.77 -5.53
CA TYR A 226 -20.93 -6.73 -4.36
C TYR A 226 -20.75 -5.30 -3.84
N TYR A 227 -20.74 -4.31 -4.70
CA TYR A 227 -20.64 -2.90 -4.33
C TYR A 227 -21.79 -2.42 -3.45
N GLU A 228 -23.03 -2.88 -3.69
CA GLU A 228 -24.16 -2.58 -2.81
C GLU A 228 -23.95 -3.16 -1.41
N GLU A 229 -23.42 -4.37 -1.31
CA GLU A 229 -23.10 -4.98 -0.03
C GLU A 229 -21.95 -4.24 0.70
N LEU A 230 -20.92 -3.79 -0.03
CA LEU A 230 -19.83 -3.00 0.56
C LEU A 230 -20.33 -1.65 1.08
N LYS A 231 -21.22 -0.96 0.36
CA LYS A 231 -21.87 0.28 0.82
C LYS A 231 -22.69 0.04 2.08
N ARG A 232 -23.45 -1.06 2.13
CA ARG A 232 -24.22 -1.43 3.32
C ARG A 232 -23.30 -1.67 4.52
N ARG A 233 -22.21 -2.44 4.34
CA ARG A 233 -21.19 -2.68 5.39
C ARG A 233 -20.53 -1.39 5.85
N ALA A 234 -20.26 -0.46 4.94
CA ALA A 234 -19.71 0.86 5.28
C ALA A 234 -20.67 1.68 6.15
N ALA A 235 -21.97 1.71 5.79
CA ALA A 235 -22.99 2.38 6.57
C ALA A 235 -23.18 1.78 7.97
N GLU A 236 -22.89 0.49 8.15
CA GLU A 236 -22.88 -0.22 9.43
C GLU A 236 -21.59 0.01 10.24
N GLY A 237 -20.64 0.81 9.73
CA GLY A 237 -19.41 1.16 10.41
C GLY A 237 -18.29 0.10 10.34
N ARG A 238 -18.42 -0.93 9.49
CA ARG A 238 -17.43 -2.01 9.37
C ARG A 238 -16.01 -1.52 9.07
N TYR A 239 -15.86 -0.42 8.35
CA TYR A 239 -14.57 0.13 7.93
C TYR A 239 -14.15 1.37 8.73
N GLY A 240 -14.83 1.67 9.84
CA GLY A 240 -14.66 2.90 10.60
C GLY A 240 -15.25 4.11 9.89
N ASP A 241 -14.78 5.32 10.22
CA ASP A 241 -15.26 6.54 9.57
C ASP A 241 -14.72 6.64 8.13
N ILE A 242 -15.62 6.43 7.15
CA ILE A 242 -15.32 6.33 5.74
C ILE A 242 -16.58 6.66 4.93
N CYS A 243 -16.41 7.19 3.75
CA CYS A 243 -17.49 7.38 2.79
C CYS A 243 -17.28 6.43 1.60
N VAL A 244 -18.21 5.50 1.36
CA VAL A 244 -18.12 4.54 0.24
C VAL A 244 -19.32 4.73 -0.68
N ASP A 245 -19.09 4.95 -1.95
CA ASP A 245 -20.15 5.02 -2.94
C ASP A 245 -19.72 4.49 -4.32
N GLY A 246 -20.71 4.22 -5.14
CA GLY A 246 -20.59 3.60 -6.45
C GLY A 246 -21.76 2.63 -6.69
N PRO A 247 -21.77 1.93 -7.85
CA PRO A 247 -20.75 2.00 -8.89
C PRO A 247 -20.69 3.36 -9.58
N MET A 248 -19.49 3.79 -10.00
CA MET A 248 -19.29 5.00 -10.79
C MET A 248 -18.04 4.90 -11.67
N ASP A 249 -17.99 5.62 -12.78
CA ASP A 249 -16.78 5.64 -13.58
C ASP A 249 -15.69 6.56 -12.99
N VAL A 250 -14.44 6.37 -13.47
CA VAL A 250 -13.28 7.11 -12.96
C VAL A 250 -13.44 8.62 -13.13
N LYS A 251 -14.05 9.08 -14.25
CA LYS A 251 -14.25 10.50 -14.47
C LYS A 251 -15.25 11.08 -13.47
N THR A 252 -16.34 10.38 -13.21
CA THR A 252 -17.33 10.75 -12.19
C THR A 252 -16.70 10.76 -10.77
N ALA A 253 -15.81 9.82 -10.48
CA ALA A 253 -15.14 9.74 -9.18
C ALA A 253 -14.16 10.90 -8.92
N LEU A 254 -13.49 11.40 -9.98
CA LEU A 254 -12.38 12.35 -9.87
C LEU A 254 -12.70 13.76 -10.36
N ASP A 255 -13.79 13.97 -11.12
CA ASP A 255 -14.18 15.25 -11.71
C ASP A 255 -15.57 15.69 -11.24
N THR A 256 -15.62 16.76 -10.46
CA THR A 256 -16.85 17.29 -9.88
C THR A 256 -17.88 17.69 -10.95
N GLU A 257 -17.43 18.28 -12.07
CA GLU A 257 -18.33 18.70 -13.16
C GLU A 257 -19.05 17.49 -13.77
N SER A 258 -18.32 16.38 -13.98
CA SER A 258 -18.92 15.12 -14.48
C SER A 258 -20.02 14.58 -13.58
N GLY A 259 -19.81 14.61 -12.26
CA GLY A 259 -20.82 14.20 -11.28
C GLY A 259 -22.07 15.08 -11.37
N LEU A 260 -21.89 16.39 -11.46
CA LEU A 260 -22.98 17.38 -11.58
C LEU A 260 -23.78 17.20 -12.87
N ILE A 261 -23.11 17.06 -14.03
CA ILE A 261 -23.74 16.86 -15.33
C ILE A 261 -24.60 15.58 -15.35
N LYS A 262 -24.13 14.52 -14.71
CA LYS A 262 -24.85 13.25 -14.59
C LYS A 262 -25.93 13.25 -13.52
N GLY A 263 -26.07 14.32 -12.72
CA GLY A 263 -27.03 14.42 -11.63
C GLY A 263 -26.77 13.43 -10.50
N ILE A 264 -25.50 13.06 -10.24
CA ILE A 264 -25.13 12.09 -9.23
C ILE A 264 -24.98 12.80 -7.88
N ALA A 265 -25.92 12.53 -6.97
CA ALA A 265 -25.85 13.02 -5.59
C ALA A 265 -25.02 12.06 -4.74
N SER A 266 -23.70 12.22 -4.78
CA SER A 266 -22.75 11.40 -4.00
C SER A 266 -21.69 12.28 -3.35
N PRO A 267 -21.36 12.07 -2.07
CA PRO A 267 -20.27 12.78 -1.41
C PRO A 267 -18.86 12.33 -1.89
N VAL A 268 -18.79 11.27 -2.70
CA VAL A 268 -17.56 10.73 -3.28
C VAL A 268 -17.31 11.30 -4.68
N ALA A 269 -18.38 11.59 -5.44
CA ALA A 269 -18.26 12.08 -6.82
C ALA A 269 -17.43 13.37 -6.90
N GLY A 270 -16.41 13.36 -7.76
CA GLY A 270 -15.47 14.47 -7.96
C GLY A 270 -14.44 14.67 -6.84
N ASN A 271 -14.45 13.86 -5.80
CA ASN A 271 -13.57 14.06 -4.63
C ASN A 271 -13.01 12.75 -4.05
N ALA A 272 -12.95 11.66 -4.81
CA ALA A 272 -12.47 10.38 -4.32
C ALA A 272 -11.02 10.45 -3.81
N ASP A 273 -10.76 9.89 -2.65
CA ASP A 273 -9.42 9.64 -2.11
C ASP A 273 -8.93 8.23 -2.44
N VAL A 274 -9.89 7.33 -2.71
CA VAL A 274 -9.62 5.92 -2.99
C VAL A 274 -10.47 5.44 -4.18
N LEU A 275 -9.84 4.72 -5.12
CA LEU A 275 -10.52 3.99 -6.20
C LEU A 275 -10.37 2.49 -5.98
N ILE A 276 -11.48 1.75 -5.95
CA ILE A 276 -11.49 0.29 -5.93
C ILE A 276 -11.90 -0.22 -7.31
N PHE A 277 -10.98 -0.88 -8.00
CA PHE A 277 -11.19 -1.39 -9.34
C PHE A 277 -11.88 -2.76 -9.35
N PRO A 278 -12.75 -3.04 -10.33
CA PRO A 278 -13.52 -4.29 -10.40
C PRO A 278 -12.68 -5.53 -10.73
N ASN A 279 -11.50 -5.35 -11.31
CA ASN A 279 -10.59 -6.41 -11.72
C ASN A 279 -9.19 -5.85 -11.95
N ILE A 280 -8.21 -6.75 -12.01
CA ILE A 280 -6.79 -6.40 -12.19
C ILE A 280 -6.54 -5.66 -13.51
N GLU A 281 -7.26 -6.03 -14.58
CA GLU A 281 -7.06 -5.46 -15.91
C GLU A 281 -7.35 -3.95 -15.89
N SER A 282 -8.48 -3.55 -15.31
CA SER A 282 -8.86 -2.14 -15.23
C SER A 282 -7.93 -1.33 -14.30
N GLY A 283 -7.54 -1.89 -13.16
CA GLY A 283 -6.58 -1.26 -12.26
C GLY A 283 -5.19 -1.11 -12.89
N ASN A 284 -4.72 -2.15 -13.58
CA ASN A 284 -3.42 -2.12 -14.26
C ASN A 284 -3.40 -1.14 -15.45
N VAL A 285 -4.46 -1.13 -16.26
CA VAL A 285 -4.60 -0.15 -17.37
C VAL A 285 -4.60 1.27 -16.81
N PHE A 286 -5.36 1.55 -15.75
CA PHE A 286 -5.34 2.86 -15.10
C PHE A 286 -3.93 3.23 -14.63
N TYR A 287 -3.25 2.34 -13.90
CA TYR A 287 -1.87 2.54 -13.45
C TYR A 287 -0.93 2.94 -14.58
N LYS A 288 -0.90 2.14 -15.66
CA LYS A 288 -0.03 2.40 -16.82
C LYS A 288 -0.40 3.68 -17.57
N THR A 289 -1.68 3.99 -17.66
CA THR A 289 -2.17 5.20 -18.32
C THR A 289 -1.75 6.46 -17.57
N ILE A 290 -1.92 6.52 -16.26
CA ILE A 290 -1.56 7.70 -15.47
C ILE A 290 -0.05 7.93 -15.42
N THR A 291 0.73 6.85 -15.34
CA THR A 291 2.20 6.95 -15.34
C THR A 291 2.75 7.40 -16.69
N LEU A 292 2.12 6.99 -17.81
CA LEU A 292 2.57 7.34 -19.15
C LEU A 292 2.11 8.74 -19.59
N PHE A 293 0.86 9.11 -19.31
CA PHE A 293 0.24 10.31 -19.91
C PHE A 293 -0.03 11.44 -18.90
N ALA A 294 -0.11 11.15 -17.61
CA ALA A 294 -0.49 12.15 -16.61
C ALA A 294 0.68 12.59 -15.71
N SER A 295 1.91 12.23 -16.03
CA SER A 295 3.09 12.50 -15.20
C SER A 295 2.91 12.12 -13.74
N ALA A 296 2.18 11.03 -13.50
CA ALA A 296 1.85 10.59 -12.16
C ALA A 296 3.07 10.01 -11.44
N GLU A 297 3.32 10.49 -10.24
CA GLU A 297 4.21 9.82 -9.29
C GLU A 297 3.45 8.70 -8.59
N THR A 298 4.10 7.56 -8.37
CA THR A 298 3.43 6.38 -7.80
C THR A 298 4.27 5.70 -6.73
N ALA A 299 3.59 5.09 -5.77
CA ALA A 299 4.17 4.24 -4.74
C ALA A 299 3.27 3.03 -4.52
N GLY A 300 3.81 1.82 -4.53
CA GLY A 300 3.03 0.60 -4.39
C GLY A 300 3.60 -0.36 -3.36
N MET A 301 2.72 -1.06 -2.65
CA MET A 301 3.09 -2.15 -1.74
C MET A 301 2.02 -3.23 -1.67
N LEU A 302 2.42 -4.43 -1.28
CA LEU A 302 1.50 -5.49 -0.93
C LEU A 302 0.95 -5.27 0.49
N CYS A 303 -0.34 -5.47 0.63
CA CYS A 303 -1.08 -5.41 1.89
C CYS A 303 -1.72 -6.78 2.20
N GLY A 304 -1.99 -7.03 3.47
CA GLY A 304 -2.54 -8.29 3.97
C GLY A 304 -1.52 -9.17 4.66
N THR A 305 -0.24 -8.93 4.45
CA THR A 305 0.89 -9.55 5.12
C THR A 305 1.09 -9.00 6.54
N THR A 306 1.84 -9.71 7.38
CA THR A 306 2.16 -9.31 8.78
C THR A 306 3.04 -8.06 8.86
N ALA A 307 3.73 -7.72 7.76
CA ALA A 307 4.54 -6.52 7.62
C ALA A 307 4.43 -6.01 6.16
N PRO A 308 4.68 -4.72 5.88
CA PRO A 308 4.68 -4.17 4.52
C PRO A 308 5.67 -4.89 3.61
N VAL A 309 5.25 -5.19 2.36
CA VAL A 309 6.10 -5.79 1.35
C VAL A 309 6.13 -4.90 0.11
N VAL A 310 7.29 -4.35 -0.21
CA VAL A 310 7.51 -3.48 -1.36
C VAL A 310 7.97 -4.31 -2.56
N VAL A 311 7.12 -4.37 -3.59
CA VAL A 311 7.39 -5.08 -4.85
C VAL A 311 7.28 -4.09 -6.00
N ALA A 312 8.39 -3.39 -6.29
CA ALA A 312 8.45 -2.50 -7.42
C ALA A 312 8.72 -3.25 -8.73
N SER A 313 8.14 -2.77 -9.84
CA SER A 313 8.45 -3.28 -11.18
C SER A 313 9.88 -2.91 -11.57
N ARG A 314 10.51 -3.73 -12.44
CA ARG A 314 11.81 -3.38 -13.01
C ARG A 314 11.76 -2.09 -13.82
N ALA A 315 10.61 -1.82 -14.46
CA ALA A 315 10.38 -0.64 -15.29
C ALA A 315 9.99 0.63 -14.50
N ASP A 316 9.79 0.52 -13.18
CA ASP A 316 9.47 1.69 -12.36
C ASP A 316 10.71 2.58 -12.18
N SER A 317 10.48 3.89 -12.11
CA SER A 317 11.54 4.87 -11.87
C SER A 317 12.20 4.69 -10.49
N CYS A 318 13.38 5.26 -10.32
CA CYS A 318 14.06 5.32 -9.02
C CYS A 318 13.19 5.98 -7.96
N GLU A 319 12.50 7.06 -8.34
CA GLU A 319 11.59 7.82 -7.49
C GLU A 319 10.40 6.94 -7.04
N SER A 320 9.73 6.24 -7.97
CA SER A 320 8.61 5.37 -7.62
C SER A 320 9.02 4.25 -6.66
N LYS A 321 10.22 3.68 -6.84
CA LYS A 321 10.78 2.68 -5.92
C LYS A 321 11.06 3.27 -4.53
N PHE A 322 11.65 4.47 -4.50
CA PHE A 322 11.90 5.18 -3.25
C PHE A 322 10.60 5.59 -2.54
N TYR A 323 9.61 6.12 -3.27
CA TYR A 323 8.31 6.47 -2.68
C TYR A 323 7.54 5.24 -2.18
N SER A 324 7.69 4.08 -2.84
CA SER A 324 7.13 2.82 -2.35
C SER A 324 7.72 2.42 -1.01
N LEU A 325 9.03 2.57 -0.83
CA LEU A 325 9.69 2.39 0.46
C LEU A 325 9.21 3.42 1.49
N ALA A 326 9.17 4.69 1.13
CA ALA A 326 8.69 5.76 2.02
C ALA A 326 7.24 5.52 2.49
N MET A 327 6.35 5.07 1.58
CA MET A 327 4.98 4.71 1.93
C MET A 327 4.92 3.51 2.90
N ALA A 328 5.80 2.53 2.75
CA ALA A 328 5.89 1.40 3.67
C ALA A 328 6.44 1.80 5.05
N CYS A 329 7.25 2.86 5.13
CA CYS A 329 7.78 3.41 6.39
C CYS A 329 6.74 4.26 7.16
N CYS A 330 5.64 4.67 6.52
CA CYS A 330 4.59 5.53 7.08
C CYS A 330 3.59 4.74 8.03
#